data_003d0d21dd16b1f4e3d69024ef104b1a
#
_entry.id   003d0d21dd16b1f4e3d69024ef104b1a
#
_cell.length_a   1.000
_cell.length_b   1.000
_cell.length_c   1.000
_cell.angle_alpha   90.00
_cell.angle_beta   90.00
_cell.angle_gamma   90.00
#
_symmetry.space_group_name_H-M   'P 1'
#
loop_
_entity.id
_entity.type
_entity.pdbx_description
1 polymer ?
#
loop_
_entity_poly.entity_id
_entity_poly.type
_entity_poly.pdbx_seq_one_letter_code
_entity_poly.pdbx_strand_id
1 'polypeptide(L)'
;MSAPELNSIPISARIQTIRRLTADTALFRLQLDGDRTFPFIPGQFVQLSVPGGGEVPISPADLPAVDGTIELCVRRFGHVTSLLHRSRTGDRVGIRGPFGNGFPVDAMAGKDVLLLAGGLGIAPLRSLLFHLLRHRSDIRSLTLMYGAREPAVMLFKDELLELATTGSLRLLLTVDFLSDTGQAEPACNVGLLPALLKGVQLEPGRSCAAVCGPPALYRCTIDELLLAGVAEDDIYLSLERRMKCGVGLCCHCAVGQLLCCCEGPVFSYRDIKNIPGAL
;
A
#
# COMPACT_ATOMS: atom_id res chain seq x y z
N MET A 1 5.67 -30.39 0.03
CA MET A 1 5.09 -29.06 0.36
C MET A 1 4.14 -29.29 1.51
N SER A 2 4.50 -28.87 2.74
CA SER A 2 3.58 -28.88 3.88
C SER A 2 2.41 -27.93 3.57
N ALA A 3 1.17 -28.38 3.84
CA ALA A 3 0.01 -27.52 3.75
C ALA A 3 0.28 -26.23 4.57
N PRO A 4 -0.04 -25.02 4.05
CA PRO A 4 0.09 -23.83 4.84
C PRO A 4 -0.75 -24.03 6.11
N GLU A 5 -0.13 -23.85 7.28
CA GLU A 5 -0.89 -23.80 8.53
C GLU A 5 -2.00 -22.78 8.31
N LEU A 6 -3.23 -23.26 8.30
CA LEU A 6 -4.40 -22.39 8.21
C LEU A 6 -4.38 -21.48 9.43
N ASN A 7 -3.86 -20.28 9.28
CA ASN A 7 -3.95 -19.20 10.28
C ASN A 7 -5.43 -18.80 10.44
N SER A 8 -6.24 -19.76 10.91
CA SER A 8 -7.69 -19.62 11.06
C SER A 8 -8.07 -18.88 12.34
N ILE A 9 -7.20 -18.90 13.34
CA ILE A 9 -7.44 -18.26 14.65
C ILE A 9 -6.70 -16.92 14.66
N PRO A 10 -7.41 -15.79 14.89
CA PRO A 10 -6.77 -14.51 15.01
C PRO A 10 -5.82 -14.44 16.21
N ILE A 11 -4.62 -13.90 16.01
CA ILE A 11 -3.73 -13.51 17.09
C ILE A 11 -4.34 -12.28 17.75
N SER A 12 -4.51 -12.31 19.06
CA SER A 12 -5.00 -11.16 19.82
C SER A 12 -3.95 -10.04 19.81
N ALA A 13 -4.42 -8.83 19.58
CA ALA A 13 -3.61 -7.62 19.60
C ALA A 13 -4.34 -6.51 20.36
N ARG A 14 -3.57 -5.59 20.93
CA ARG A 14 -4.09 -4.43 21.66
C ARG A 14 -3.79 -3.16 20.90
N ILE A 15 -4.76 -2.26 20.79
CA ILE A 15 -4.55 -0.94 20.19
C ILE A 15 -3.65 -0.12 21.12
N GLN A 16 -2.42 0.16 20.72
CA GLN A 16 -1.48 1.01 21.45
C GLN A 16 -1.76 2.49 21.24
N THR A 17 -1.89 2.90 19.97
CA THR A 17 -2.16 4.29 19.62
C THR A 17 -3.10 4.38 18.43
N ILE A 18 -3.84 5.49 18.37
CA ILE A 18 -4.70 5.85 17.24
C ILE A 18 -4.32 7.29 16.84
N ARG A 19 -3.68 7.44 15.69
CA ARG A 19 -3.34 8.75 15.13
C ARG A 19 -4.29 9.08 13.98
N ARG A 20 -5.13 10.08 14.14
CA ARG A 20 -5.99 10.56 13.07
C ARG A 20 -5.14 11.27 12.01
N LEU A 21 -5.27 10.83 10.76
CA LEU A 21 -4.57 11.42 9.62
C LEU A 21 -5.48 12.38 8.85
N THR A 22 -6.76 12.00 8.69
CA THR A 22 -7.80 12.83 8.06
C THR A 22 -9.13 12.65 8.81
N ALA A 23 -10.19 13.28 8.35
CA ALA A 23 -11.53 13.16 8.96
C ALA A 23 -12.07 11.71 8.96
N ASP A 24 -11.65 10.88 8.01
CA ASP A 24 -12.13 9.51 7.82
C ASP A 24 -11.04 8.44 7.91
N THR A 25 -9.76 8.82 8.05
CA THR A 25 -8.63 7.90 8.01
C THR A 25 -7.76 8.05 9.26
N ALA A 26 -7.37 6.91 9.85
CA ALA A 26 -6.50 6.87 11.02
C ALA A 26 -5.43 5.77 10.87
N LEU A 27 -4.28 6.00 11.48
CA LEU A 27 -3.21 5.03 11.68
C LEU A 27 -3.39 4.39 13.06
N PHE A 28 -3.56 3.08 13.07
CA PHE A 28 -3.66 2.26 14.28
C PHE A 28 -2.35 1.53 14.46
N ARG A 29 -1.68 1.76 15.59
CA ARG A 29 -0.55 0.96 16.03
C ARG A 29 -1.07 -0.11 16.99
N LEU A 30 -0.84 -1.37 16.63
CA LEU A 30 -1.32 -2.53 17.35
C LEU A 30 -0.13 -3.27 17.96
N GLN A 31 -0.25 -3.71 19.20
CA GLN A 31 0.69 -4.60 19.87
C GLN A 31 0.11 -6.00 19.92
N LEU A 32 0.81 -6.98 19.36
CA LEU A 32 0.44 -8.38 19.48
C LEU A 32 0.62 -8.85 20.93
N ASP A 33 -0.28 -9.71 21.40
CA ASP A 33 -0.19 -10.30 22.73
C ASP A 33 0.95 -11.35 22.75
N GLY A 34 1.77 -11.33 23.82
CA GLY A 34 2.97 -12.16 23.98
C GLY A 34 4.17 -11.61 23.22
N ASP A 35 5.35 -12.21 23.44
CA ASP A 35 6.61 -11.82 22.79
C ASP A 35 6.67 -12.38 21.35
N ARG A 36 5.70 -11.97 20.52
CA ARG A 36 5.56 -12.46 19.15
C ARG A 36 6.01 -11.40 18.15
N THR A 37 6.89 -11.78 17.25
CA THR A 37 7.15 -11.01 16.03
C THR A 37 6.08 -11.33 14.99
N PHE A 38 5.84 -10.39 14.09
CA PHE A 38 4.92 -10.57 12.97
C PHE A 38 5.66 -10.23 11.66
N PRO A 39 6.44 -11.18 11.13
CA PRO A 39 7.17 -10.96 9.88
C PRO A 39 6.20 -10.91 8.69
N PHE A 40 6.37 -9.94 7.83
CA PHE A 40 5.66 -9.81 6.56
C PHE A 40 6.54 -9.13 5.50
N ILE A 41 6.17 -9.30 4.25
CA ILE A 41 6.79 -8.62 3.11
C ILE A 41 5.92 -7.41 2.74
N PRO A 42 6.50 -6.24 2.41
CA PRO A 42 5.72 -5.09 1.93
C PRO A 42 4.75 -5.47 0.82
N GLY A 43 3.50 -5.02 0.93
CA GLY A 43 2.43 -5.37 -0.02
C GLY A 43 1.57 -6.57 0.40
N GLN A 44 2.00 -7.40 1.33
CA GLN A 44 1.11 -8.39 1.97
C GLN A 44 0.00 -7.69 2.77
N PHE A 45 -1.02 -8.44 3.15
CA PHE A 45 -2.12 -7.93 3.96
C PHE A 45 -2.41 -8.84 5.15
N VAL A 46 -3.15 -8.30 6.11
CA VAL A 46 -3.70 -9.03 7.25
C VAL A 46 -5.23 -8.97 7.22
N GLN A 47 -5.89 -9.96 7.78
CA GLN A 47 -7.29 -9.87 8.18
C GLN A 47 -7.35 -9.28 9.58
N LEU A 48 -7.84 -8.05 9.69
CA LEU A 48 -8.08 -7.37 10.96
C LEU A 48 -9.48 -7.70 11.46
N SER A 49 -9.59 -8.40 12.58
CA SER A 49 -10.84 -8.74 13.24
C SER A 49 -11.20 -7.70 14.30
N VAL A 50 -12.41 -7.18 14.23
CA VAL A 50 -12.97 -6.27 15.25
C VAL A 50 -14.09 -6.99 15.98
N PRO A 51 -14.04 -7.13 17.33
CA PRO A 51 -15.08 -7.82 18.08
C PRO A 51 -16.48 -7.29 17.78
N GLY A 52 -17.40 -8.21 17.47
CA GLY A 52 -18.77 -7.88 17.07
C GLY A 52 -18.93 -7.29 15.66
N GLY A 53 -17.83 -7.07 14.92
CA GLY A 53 -17.84 -6.42 13.60
C GLY A 53 -17.49 -7.33 12.43
N GLY A 54 -16.70 -8.37 12.67
CA GLY A 54 -16.14 -9.22 11.63
C GLY A 54 -14.71 -8.84 11.24
N GLU A 55 -14.30 -9.19 10.02
CA GLU A 55 -12.94 -9.03 9.53
C GLU A 55 -12.88 -8.15 8.28
N VAL A 56 -11.73 -7.50 8.10
CA VAL A 56 -11.42 -6.68 6.92
C VAL A 56 -9.94 -6.82 6.54
N PRO A 57 -9.62 -6.96 5.23
CA PRO A 57 -8.23 -7.02 4.76
C PRO A 57 -7.61 -5.62 4.82
N ILE A 58 -6.44 -5.50 5.45
CA ILE A 58 -5.66 -4.26 5.55
C ILE A 58 -4.19 -4.59 5.32
N SER A 59 -3.52 -3.87 4.46
CA SER A 59 -2.06 -3.96 4.32
C SER A 59 -1.36 -3.18 5.43
N PRO A 60 -0.31 -3.76 6.06
CA PRO A 60 0.56 -3.01 6.95
C PRO A 60 1.17 -1.79 6.25
N ALA A 61 1.22 -0.68 6.97
CA ALA A 61 1.72 0.60 6.46
C ALA A 61 3.15 0.92 6.92
N ASP A 62 3.80 0.02 7.63
CA ASP A 62 5.18 0.14 8.11
C ASP A 62 5.94 -1.17 7.86
N LEU A 63 7.19 -1.24 8.29
CA LEU A 63 7.99 -2.46 8.29
C LEU A 63 7.63 -3.38 9.46
N PRO A 64 7.92 -4.70 9.34
CA PRO A 64 7.85 -5.60 10.48
C PRO A 64 8.72 -5.09 11.64
N ALA A 65 8.12 -4.96 12.81
CA ALA A 65 8.81 -4.53 14.01
C ALA A 65 9.19 -5.72 14.90
N VAL A 66 10.39 -5.65 15.50
CA VAL A 66 10.90 -6.71 16.37
C VAL A 66 10.16 -6.80 17.70
N ASP A 67 9.51 -5.71 18.11
CA ASP A 67 8.71 -5.60 19.33
C ASP A 67 7.28 -6.15 19.18
N GLY A 68 6.95 -6.74 18.02
CA GLY A 68 5.62 -7.28 17.74
C GLY A 68 4.54 -6.23 17.48
N THR A 69 4.94 -5.00 17.18
CA THR A 69 3.98 -3.97 16.75
C THR A 69 3.70 -4.04 15.25
N ILE A 70 2.49 -3.62 14.85
CA ILE A 70 2.08 -3.50 13.45
C ILE A 70 1.27 -2.21 13.27
N GLU A 71 1.56 -1.46 12.22
CA GLU A 71 0.82 -0.24 11.87
C GLU A 71 -0.14 -0.49 10.70
N LEU A 72 -1.41 -0.15 10.91
CA LEU A 72 -2.48 -0.29 9.93
C LEU A 72 -3.12 1.07 9.67
N CYS A 73 -3.04 1.55 8.41
CA CYS A 73 -3.73 2.77 7.98
C CYS A 73 -5.12 2.40 7.49
N VAL A 74 -6.15 2.82 8.21
CA VAL A 74 -7.53 2.39 7.96
C VAL A 74 -8.44 3.56 7.72
N ARG A 75 -9.10 3.56 6.54
CA ARG A 75 -10.17 4.48 6.23
C ARG A 75 -11.50 3.94 6.75
N ARG A 76 -12.31 4.80 7.34
CA ARG A 76 -13.66 4.48 7.78
C ARG A 76 -14.58 4.34 6.57
N PHE A 77 -14.84 3.08 6.19
CA PHE A 77 -15.69 2.73 5.07
C PHE A 77 -16.44 1.41 5.37
N GLY A 78 -17.69 1.47 5.70
CA GLY A 78 -18.50 0.30 6.03
C GLY A 78 -18.45 -0.08 7.52
N HIS A 79 -19.05 -1.23 7.84
CA HIS A 79 -19.36 -1.63 9.22
C HIS A 79 -18.12 -1.87 10.08
N VAL A 80 -17.23 -2.77 9.65
CA VAL A 80 -16.05 -3.20 10.44
C VAL A 80 -15.12 -2.01 10.74
N THR A 81 -14.76 -1.23 9.72
CA THR A 81 -13.90 -0.07 9.90
C THR A 81 -14.55 1.04 10.70
N SER A 82 -15.89 1.19 10.64
CA SER A 82 -16.62 2.14 11.50
C SER A 82 -16.62 1.71 12.97
N LEU A 83 -16.66 0.40 13.26
CA LEU A 83 -16.48 -0.11 14.62
C LEU A 83 -15.05 0.15 15.10
N LEU A 84 -14.04 -0.15 14.29
CA LEU A 84 -12.65 0.11 14.62
C LEU A 84 -12.41 1.60 14.95
N HIS A 85 -12.97 2.52 14.17
CA HIS A 85 -12.82 3.97 14.41
C HIS A 85 -13.52 4.48 15.68
N ARG A 86 -14.39 3.66 16.30
CA ARG A 86 -14.98 3.93 17.63
C ARG A 86 -14.18 3.32 18.77
N SER A 87 -13.21 2.45 18.45
CA SER A 87 -12.34 1.84 19.45
C SER A 87 -11.42 2.88 20.09
N ARG A 88 -10.87 2.52 21.26
CA ARG A 88 -9.96 3.33 22.06
C ARG A 88 -8.63 2.60 22.25
N THR A 89 -7.61 3.34 22.63
CA THR A 89 -6.36 2.76 23.13
C THR A 89 -6.66 1.78 24.26
N GLY A 90 -6.08 0.59 24.21
CA GLY A 90 -6.30 -0.51 25.12
C GLY A 90 -7.32 -1.55 24.64
N ASP A 91 -8.21 -1.21 23.68
CA ASP A 91 -9.16 -2.17 23.14
C ASP A 91 -8.46 -3.29 22.37
N ARG A 92 -9.11 -4.45 22.32
CA ARG A 92 -8.59 -5.66 21.67
C ARG A 92 -9.14 -5.81 20.25
N VAL A 93 -8.27 -6.26 19.36
CA VAL A 93 -8.58 -6.68 17.99
C VAL A 93 -7.89 -8.01 17.70
N GLY A 94 -8.22 -8.64 16.61
CA GLY A 94 -7.55 -9.86 16.17
C GLY A 94 -6.82 -9.64 14.84
N ILE A 95 -5.69 -10.33 14.65
CA ILE A 95 -4.90 -10.28 13.41
C ILE A 95 -4.70 -11.70 12.90
N ARG A 96 -5.05 -11.94 11.65
CA ARG A 96 -4.68 -13.17 10.91
C ARG A 96 -3.82 -12.81 9.71
N GLY A 97 -2.88 -13.66 9.39
CA GLY A 97 -1.95 -13.47 8.27
C GLY A 97 -0.49 -13.63 8.72
N PRO A 98 0.48 -13.07 7.97
CA PRO A 98 0.26 -12.30 6.73
C PRO A 98 -0.25 -13.17 5.59
N PHE A 99 -0.96 -12.56 4.65
CA PHE A 99 -1.52 -13.22 3.46
C PHE A 99 -1.02 -12.54 2.19
N GLY A 100 -1.05 -13.29 1.09
CA GLY A 100 -0.62 -12.82 -0.22
C GLY A 100 0.90 -12.84 -0.41
N ASN A 101 1.33 -12.43 -1.61
CA ASN A 101 2.73 -12.55 -2.05
C ASN A 101 3.63 -11.33 -1.73
N GLY A 102 3.08 -10.13 -1.60
CA GLY A 102 3.84 -8.88 -1.44
C GLY A 102 4.56 -8.40 -2.71
N PHE A 103 5.28 -7.28 -2.60
CA PHE A 103 6.10 -6.75 -3.70
C PHE A 103 7.37 -7.57 -3.87
N PRO A 104 7.80 -7.84 -5.12
CA PRO A 104 9.02 -8.60 -5.41
C PRO A 104 10.26 -7.70 -5.24
N VAL A 105 10.63 -7.42 -3.99
CA VAL A 105 11.70 -6.46 -3.65
C VAL A 105 13.05 -6.85 -4.26
N ASP A 106 13.35 -8.15 -4.38
CA ASP A 106 14.58 -8.63 -5.00
C ASP A 106 14.67 -8.29 -6.50
N ALA A 107 13.52 -8.27 -7.20
CA ALA A 107 13.45 -7.88 -8.61
C ALA A 107 13.65 -6.37 -8.83
N MET A 108 13.60 -5.57 -7.78
CA MET A 108 13.85 -4.11 -7.82
C MET A 108 15.34 -3.77 -7.68
N ALA A 109 16.18 -4.73 -7.31
CA ALA A 109 17.62 -4.52 -7.13
C ALA A 109 18.28 -4.02 -8.42
N GLY A 110 19.14 -3.01 -8.30
CA GLY A 110 19.87 -2.38 -9.40
C GLY A 110 19.01 -1.52 -10.33
N LYS A 111 17.71 -1.30 -10.01
CA LYS A 111 16.78 -0.53 -10.86
C LYS A 111 16.49 0.87 -10.31
N ASP A 112 15.98 1.72 -11.20
CA ASP A 112 15.30 2.96 -10.85
C ASP A 112 13.88 2.61 -10.43
N VAL A 113 13.53 2.82 -9.17
CA VAL A 113 12.24 2.41 -8.61
C VAL A 113 11.29 3.58 -8.52
N LEU A 114 10.11 3.42 -9.15
CA LEU A 114 9.01 4.37 -9.09
C LEU A 114 7.88 3.81 -8.22
N LEU A 115 7.48 4.56 -7.21
CA LEU A 115 6.29 4.28 -6.41
C LEU A 115 5.20 5.27 -6.82
N LEU A 116 4.04 4.76 -7.27
CA LEU A 116 2.92 5.58 -7.71
C LEU A 116 1.72 5.32 -6.81
N ALA A 117 1.44 6.24 -5.91
CA ALA A 117 0.39 6.15 -4.92
C ALA A 117 -0.80 7.05 -5.26
N GLY A 118 -2.02 6.50 -5.25
CA GLY A 118 -3.26 7.26 -5.31
C GLY A 118 -4.06 7.17 -4.02
N GLY A 119 -4.29 8.28 -3.33
CA GLY A 119 -5.08 8.32 -2.10
C GLY A 119 -4.60 7.35 -1.03
N LEU A 120 -5.45 6.41 -0.60
CA LEU A 120 -5.11 5.40 0.41
C LEU A 120 -4.04 4.40 -0.06
N GLY A 121 -3.79 4.29 -1.37
CA GLY A 121 -2.74 3.43 -1.92
C GLY A 121 -1.33 3.76 -1.43
N ILE A 122 -1.13 4.91 -0.81
CA ILE A 122 0.13 5.24 -0.13
C ILE A 122 0.41 4.30 1.05
N ALA A 123 -0.60 3.74 1.71
CA ALA A 123 -0.41 2.91 2.91
C ALA A 123 0.43 1.64 2.64
N PRO A 124 0.08 0.74 1.70
CA PRO A 124 0.94 -0.40 1.36
C PRO A 124 2.27 0.04 0.73
N LEU A 125 2.29 1.13 -0.05
CA LEU A 125 3.53 1.65 -0.63
C LEU A 125 4.46 2.32 0.39
N ARG A 126 3.95 2.79 1.54
CA ARG A 126 4.78 3.30 2.64
C ARG A 126 5.64 2.19 3.24
N SER A 127 5.07 0.99 3.42
CA SER A 127 5.86 -0.18 3.84
C SER A 127 6.98 -0.49 2.85
N LEU A 128 6.67 -0.50 1.54
CA LEU A 128 7.67 -0.69 0.50
C LEU A 128 8.71 0.44 0.46
N LEU A 129 8.27 1.69 0.60
CA LEU A 129 9.16 2.87 0.66
C LEU A 129 10.19 2.72 1.79
N PHE A 130 9.76 2.37 2.99
CA PHE A 130 10.67 2.18 4.12
C PHE A 130 11.60 1.00 3.92
N HIS A 131 11.14 -0.09 3.31
CA HIS A 131 12.01 -1.20 2.94
C HIS A 131 13.11 -0.74 1.98
N LEU A 132 12.77 -0.04 0.91
CA LEU A 132 13.72 0.46 -0.09
C LEU A 132 14.65 1.53 0.48
N LEU A 133 14.20 2.38 1.39
CA LEU A 133 15.07 3.35 2.07
C LEU A 133 16.08 2.67 3.01
N ARG A 134 15.66 1.60 3.70
CA ARG A 134 16.57 0.80 4.55
C ARG A 134 17.64 0.08 3.73
N HIS A 135 17.30 -0.32 2.51
CA HIS A 135 18.20 -1.00 1.55
C HIS A 135 18.53 -0.08 0.36
N ARG A 136 18.79 1.20 0.64
CA ARG A 136 18.92 2.24 -0.40
C ARG A 136 20.07 1.98 -1.37
N SER A 137 21.14 1.31 -0.91
CA SER A 137 22.29 0.91 -1.73
C SER A 137 21.97 -0.12 -2.80
N ASP A 138 20.89 -0.88 -2.62
CA ASP A 138 20.52 -1.99 -3.49
C ASP A 138 19.80 -1.55 -4.76
N ILE A 139 19.32 -0.29 -4.79
CA ILE A 139 18.60 0.31 -5.92
C ILE A 139 19.34 1.55 -6.46
N ARG A 140 19.13 1.88 -7.73
CA ARG A 140 19.76 3.05 -8.37
C ARG A 140 19.15 4.37 -7.90
N SER A 141 17.85 4.50 -8.04
CA SER A 141 17.11 5.69 -7.60
C SER A 141 15.75 5.31 -7.03
N LEU A 142 15.18 6.21 -6.24
CA LEU A 142 13.86 6.05 -5.64
C LEU A 142 13.04 7.31 -5.85
N THR A 143 11.93 7.17 -6.56
CA THR A 143 10.97 8.24 -6.79
C THR A 143 9.60 7.85 -6.28
N LEU A 144 8.99 8.65 -5.43
CA LEU A 144 7.60 8.53 -5.02
C LEU A 144 6.78 9.63 -5.69
N MET A 145 5.78 9.20 -6.45
CA MET A 145 4.73 10.06 -6.97
C MET A 145 3.45 9.80 -6.19
N TYR A 146 2.93 10.81 -5.51
CA TYR A 146 1.74 10.65 -4.70
C TYR A 146 0.68 11.66 -5.09
N GLY A 147 -0.49 11.14 -5.47
CA GLY A 147 -1.67 11.92 -5.82
C GLY A 147 -2.78 11.78 -4.78
N ALA A 148 -3.40 12.89 -4.41
CA ALA A 148 -4.58 12.95 -3.57
C ALA A 148 -5.61 13.88 -4.20
N ARG A 149 -6.86 13.80 -3.74
CA ARG A 149 -7.93 14.67 -4.24
C ARG A 149 -7.66 16.15 -3.93
N GLU A 150 -7.23 16.43 -2.71
CA GLU A 150 -6.90 17.77 -2.20
C GLU A 150 -5.81 17.66 -1.12
N PRO A 151 -5.11 18.75 -0.78
CA PRO A 151 -4.02 18.72 0.20
C PRO A 151 -4.44 18.22 1.59
N ALA A 152 -5.66 18.53 2.02
CA ALA A 152 -6.19 18.19 3.34
C ALA A 152 -6.41 16.68 3.55
N VAL A 153 -6.53 15.90 2.47
CA VAL A 153 -6.70 14.43 2.54
C VAL A 153 -5.43 13.67 2.16
N MET A 154 -4.31 14.36 1.98
CA MET A 154 -3.02 13.75 1.70
C MET A 154 -2.44 13.12 2.96
N LEU A 155 -2.33 11.77 2.96
CA LEU A 155 -1.84 11.00 4.10
C LEU A 155 -0.32 11.08 4.19
N PHE A 156 0.22 11.09 5.41
CA PHE A 156 1.66 11.07 5.71
C PHE A 156 2.47 12.20 5.07
N LYS A 157 1.83 13.31 4.69
CA LYS A 157 2.46 14.38 3.93
C LYS A 157 3.73 14.91 4.58
N ASP A 158 3.67 15.30 5.86
CA ASP A 158 4.82 15.86 6.57
C ASP A 158 5.98 14.88 6.66
N GLU A 159 5.70 13.61 6.94
CA GLU A 159 6.68 12.53 6.98
C GLU A 159 7.37 12.34 5.60
N LEU A 160 6.59 12.37 4.52
CA LEU A 160 7.12 12.23 3.16
C LEU A 160 7.98 13.42 2.74
N LEU A 161 7.60 14.63 3.14
CA LEU A 161 8.39 15.85 2.91
C LEU A 161 9.71 15.79 3.69
N GLU A 162 9.67 15.37 4.95
CA GLU A 162 10.87 15.19 5.76
C GLU A 162 11.82 14.14 5.13
N LEU A 163 11.31 12.99 4.72
CA LEU A 163 12.09 11.96 4.03
C LEU A 163 12.75 12.50 2.75
N ALA A 164 12.04 13.33 1.99
CA ALA A 164 12.60 13.91 0.76
C ALA A 164 13.80 14.84 1.03
N THR A 165 13.88 15.48 2.22
CA THR A 165 15.02 16.35 2.58
C THR A 165 16.34 15.58 2.73
N THR A 166 16.28 14.25 2.96
CA THR A 166 17.49 13.41 3.10
C THR A 166 18.24 13.20 1.78
N GLY A 167 17.65 13.56 0.64
CA GLY A 167 18.20 13.29 -0.70
C GLY A 167 18.12 11.83 -1.16
N SER A 168 17.62 10.93 -0.33
CA SER A 168 17.48 9.50 -0.66
C SER A 168 16.20 9.18 -1.42
N LEU A 169 15.25 10.11 -1.46
CA LEU A 169 13.94 10.01 -2.09
C LEU A 169 13.64 11.26 -2.93
N ARG A 170 13.30 11.05 -4.20
CA ARG A 170 12.67 12.09 -5.01
C ARG A 170 11.16 12.03 -4.79
N LEU A 171 10.56 13.09 -4.26
CA LEU A 171 9.13 13.18 -3.97
C LEU A 171 8.44 14.12 -4.96
N LEU A 172 7.38 13.64 -5.60
CA LEU A 172 6.51 14.42 -6.48
C LEU A 172 5.07 14.29 -5.97
N LEU A 173 4.49 15.40 -5.53
CA LEU A 173 3.13 15.47 -5.01
C LEU A 173 2.20 16.13 -6.02
N THR A 174 0.97 15.62 -6.12
CA THR A 174 -0.09 16.25 -6.94
C THR A 174 -1.44 16.14 -6.25
N VAL A 175 -2.31 17.09 -6.58
CA VAL A 175 -3.71 17.09 -6.12
C VAL A 175 -4.62 17.37 -7.32
N ASP A 176 -5.84 16.83 -7.29
CA ASP A 176 -6.81 17.06 -8.37
C ASP A 176 -7.22 18.53 -8.41
N PHE A 177 -7.36 19.16 -7.24
CA PHE A 177 -7.67 20.59 -7.11
C PHE A 177 -7.12 21.16 -5.78
N LEU A 178 -6.91 22.48 -5.76
CA LEU A 178 -6.63 23.23 -4.55
C LEU A 178 -7.96 23.63 -3.90
N SER A 179 -8.11 23.42 -2.58
CA SER A 179 -9.24 23.96 -1.85
C SER A 179 -9.15 25.48 -1.80
N ASP A 180 -10.31 26.19 -1.80
CA ASP A 180 -10.44 27.65 -1.80
C ASP A 180 -9.80 28.39 -0.62
N THR A 181 -9.11 27.71 0.27
CA THR A 181 -8.42 28.30 1.43
C THR A 181 -7.21 29.15 1.07
N GLY A 182 -6.91 29.35 -0.22
CA GLY A 182 -5.98 30.37 -0.73
C GLY A 182 -4.51 30.20 -0.35
N GLN A 183 -4.16 29.15 0.38
CA GLN A 183 -2.77 28.83 0.66
C GLN A 183 -2.24 27.92 -0.44
N ALA A 184 -1.52 28.51 -1.40
CA ALA A 184 -0.69 27.76 -2.32
C ALA A 184 0.34 26.98 -1.49
N GLU A 185 0.21 25.66 -1.46
CA GLU A 185 1.24 24.81 -0.88
C GLU A 185 2.34 24.62 -1.91
N PRO A 186 3.55 25.18 -1.68
CA PRO A 186 4.60 25.25 -2.71
C PRO A 186 5.10 23.91 -3.23
N ALA A 187 4.72 22.80 -2.59
CA ALA A 187 5.24 21.47 -2.88
C ALA A 187 4.27 20.58 -3.68
N CYS A 188 3.04 21.03 -4.01
CA CYS A 188 2.06 20.20 -4.71
C CYS A 188 1.77 20.74 -6.11
N ASN A 189 1.88 19.87 -7.11
CA ASN A 189 1.35 20.14 -8.45
C ASN A 189 -0.19 20.01 -8.44
N VAL A 190 -0.85 20.66 -9.40
CA VAL A 190 -2.28 20.47 -9.64
C VAL A 190 -2.45 19.68 -10.92
N GLY A 191 -3.17 18.57 -10.85
CA GLY A 191 -3.42 17.69 -11.98
C GLY A 191 -3.31 16.22 -11.63
N LEU A 192 -3.54 15.37 -12.61
CA LEU A 192 -3.52 13.93 -12.45
C LEU A 192 -2.09 13.39 -12.30
N LEU A 193 -1.92 12.38 -11.45
CA LEU A 193 -0.64 11.75 -11.16
C LEU A 193 0.14 11.30 -12.41
N PRO A 194 -0.46 10.71 -13.48
CA PRO A 194 0.28 10.30 -14.68
C PRO A 194 1.00 11.46 -15.37
N ALA A 195 0.53 12.69 -15.24
CA ALA A 195 1.19 13.85 -15.82
C ALA A 195 2.60 14.10 -15.25
N LEU A 196 2.86 13.65 -14.01
CA LEU A 196 4.16 13.76 -13.39
C LEU A 196 5.21 12.85 -14.02
N LEU A 197 4.79 11.75 -14.68
CA LEU A 197 5.70 10.83 -15.38
C LEU A 197 6.47 11.51 -16.52
N LYS A 198 5.87 12.51 -17.17
CA LYS A 198 6.53 13.27 -18.25
C LYS A 198 7.79 14.01 -17.78
N GLY A 199 7.91 14.27 -16.49
CA GLY A 199 9.07 14.93 -15.88
C GLY A 199 10.15 13.98 -15.35
N VAL A 200 9.97 12.65 -15.53
CA VAL A 200 10.90 11.64 -15.03
C VAL A 200 11.56 10.93 -16.21
N GLN A 201 12.88 10.98 -16.24
CA GLN A 201 13.67 10.21 -17.21
C GLN A 201 13.79 8.77 -16.70
N LEU A 202 13.34 7.82 -17.47
CA LEU A 202 13.42 6.39 -17.21
C LEU A 202 14.35 5.74 -18.23
N GLU A 203 15.20 4.85 -17.74
CA GLU A 203 16.03 4.03 -18.62
C GLU A 203 15.28 2.73 -18.95
N PRO A 204 14.98 2.45 -20.24
CA PRO A 204 14.36 1.19 -20.63
C PRO A 204 15.13 -0.03 -20.11
N GLY A 205 14.42 -1.00 -19.55
CA GLY A 205 15.01 -2.22 -18.99
C GLY A 205 15.75 -2.05 -17.65
N ARG A 206 15.83 -0.81 -17.12
CA ARG A 206 16.46 -0.52 -15.82
C ARG A 206 15.53 0.18 -14.84
N SER A 207 14.27 0.30 -15.19
CA SER A 207 13.26 0.94 -14.34
C SER A 207 12.15 -0.05 -14.00
N CYS A 208 11.61 0.06 -12.79
CA CYS A 208 10.40 -0.66 -12.39
C CYS A 208 9.45 0.27 -11.64
N ALA A 209 8.17 -0.08 -11.65
CA ALA A 209 7.13 0.72 -11.03
C ALA A 209 6.24 -0.13 -10.11
N ALA A 210 5.93 0.38 -8.92
CA ALA A 210 4.92 -0.18 -8.02
C ALA A 210 3.75 0.80 -7.92
N VAL A 211 2.56 0.37 -8.31
CA VAL A 211 1.36 1.22 -8.38
C VAL A 211 0.31 0.72 -7.39
N CYS A 212 -0.23 1.62 -6.59
CA CYS A 212 -1.35 1.32 -5.71
C CYS A 212 -2.31 2.51 -5.62
N GLY A 213 -3.60 2.25 -5.81
CA GLY A 213 -4.63 3.28 -5.75
C GLY A 213 -5.95 2.85 -6.38
N PRO A 214 -6.85 3.79 -6.69
CA PRO A 214 -8.13 3.49 -7.30
C PRO A 214 -7.98 2.93 -8.72
N PRO A 215 -8.96 2.16 -9.24
CA PRO A 215 -8.88 1.52 -10.56
C PRO A 215 -8.55 2.48 -11.72
N ALA A 216 -9.02 3.72 -11.68
CA ALA A 216 -8.71 4.72 -12.70
C ALA A 216 -7.21 5.04 -12.77
N LEU A 217 -6.49 4.98 -11.64
CA LEU A 217 -5.06 5.23 -11.60
C LEU A 217 -4.28 4.20 -12.42
N TYR A 218 -4.62 2.91 -12.29
CA TYR A 218 -3.92 1.85 -13.03
C TYR A 218 -3.98 2.09 -14.53
N ARG A 219 -5.17 2.31 -15.07
CA ARG A 219 -5.36 2.51 -16.51
C ARG A 219 -4.54 3.68 -17.07
N CYS A 220 -4.61 4.82 -16.39
CA CYS A 220 -3.89 6.02 -16.84
C CYS A 220 -2.37 5.92 -16.65
N THR A 221 -1.89 5.21 -15.63
CA THR A 221 -0.44 5.12 -15.35
C THR A 221 0.26 4.04 -16.17
N ILE A 222 -0.40 2.92 -16.46
CA ILE A 222 0.18 1.82 -17.22
C ILE A 222 0.61 2.28 -18.60
N ASP A 223 -0.28 2.97 -19.34
CA ASP A 223 0.03 3.44 -20.68
C ASP A 223 1.25 4.39 -20.68
N GLU A 224 1.32 5.32 -19.74
CA GLU A 224 2.45 6.25 -19.61
C GLU A 224 3.75 5.54 -19.21
N LEU A 225 3.69 4.51 -18.33
CA LEU A 225 4.84 3.71 -17.94
C LEU A 225 5.39 2.89 -19.13
N LEU A 226 4.52 2.29 -19.92
CA LEU A 226 4.89 1.55 -21.14
C LEU A 226 5.50 2.48 -22.17
N LEU A 227 4.92 3.66 -22.39
CA LEU A 227 5.46 4.70 -23.29
C LEU A 227 6.83 5.20 -22.81
N ALA A 228 7.06 5.25 -21.51
CA ALA A 228 8.34 5.59 -20.90
C ALA A 228 9.38 4.44 -20.93
N GLY A 229 9.01 3.26 -21.47
CA GLY A 229 9.92 2.12 -21.66
C GLY A 229 10.04 1.18 -20.46
N VAL A 230 9.13 1.26 -19.48
CA VAL A 230 9.07 0.26 -18.40
C VAL A 230 8.46 -1.02 -18.94
N ALA A 231 9.14 -2.16 -18.74
CA ALA A 231 8.65 -3.45 -19.23
C ALA A 231 7.39 -3.90 -18.43
N GLU A 232 6.51 -4.65 -19.09
CA GLU A 232 5.28 -5.17 -18.47
C GLU A 232 5.53 -5.99 -17.20
N ASP A 233 6.64 -6.75 -17.17
CA ASP A 233 7.07 -7.54 -16.01
C ASP A 233 7.55 -6.68 -14.85
N ASP A 234 7.94 -5.44 -15.13
CA ASP A 234 8.47 -4.48 -14.17
C ASP A 234 7.43 -3.46 -13.68
N ILE A 235 6.17 -3.60 -14.09
CA ILE A 235 5.04 -2.82 -13.59
C ILE A 235 4.26 -3.69 -12.60
N TYR A 236 4.37 -3.41 -11.32
CA TYR A 236 3.71 -4.13 -10.23
C TYR A 236 2.49 -3.37 -9.74
N LEU A 237 1.35 -4.04 -9.74
CA LEU A 237 0.05 -3.47 -9.38
C LEU A 237 -0.47 -4.14 -8.11
N SER A 238 -0.73 -3.37 -7.07
CA SER A 238 -1.33 -3.88 -5.83
C SER A 238 -2.85 -3.74 -5.91
N LEU A 239 -3.53 -4.85 -6.24
CA LEU A 239 -4.97 -4.85 -6.49
C LEU A 239 -5.79 -4.94 -5.21
N GLU A 240 -6.82 -4.10 -5.12
CA GLU A 240 -7.83 -4.20 -4.07
C GLU A 240 -8.98 -5.12 -4.52
N ARG A 241 -9.28 -6.14 -3.71
CA ARG A 241 -10.41 -7.06 -3.91
C ARG A 241 -11.08 -7.35 -2.57
N ARG A 242 -12.30 -7.89 -2.63
CA ARG A 242 -13.04 -8.32 -1.42
C ARG A 242 -12.46 -9.62 -0.87
N MET A 243 -11.36 -9.53 -0.15
CA MET A 243 -10.71 -10.69 0.46
C MET A 243 -11.37 -11.02 1.80
N LYS A 244 -11.95 -12.22 1.92
CA LYS A 244 -12.64 -12.68 3.15
C LYS A 244 -11.87 -13.75 3.89
N CYS A 245 -11.58 -14.92 3.24
CA CYS A 245 -10.90 -16.02 3.93
C CYS A 245 -9.39 -15.77 4.08
N GLY A 246 -8.74 -15.12 3.12
CA GLY A 246 -7.29 -14.90 3.07
C GLY A 246 -6.48 -16.12 2.57
N VAL A 247 -7.10 -17.26 2.34
CA VAL A 247 -6.44 -18.57 2.11
C VAL A 247 -6.94 -19.31 0.87
N GLY A 248 -7.51 -18.63 -0.11
CA GLY A 248 -7.90 -19.20 -1.40
C GLY A 248 -9.19 -20.05 -1.42
N LEU A 249 -9.95 -20.13 -0.32
CA LEU A 249 -11.11 -21.02 -0.22
C LEU A 249 -12.42 -20.42 -0.73
N CYS A 250 -12.67 -19.13 -0.51
CA CYS A 250 -14.00 -18.55 -0.74
C CYS A 250 -14.19 -17.92 -2.12
N CYS A 251 -13.13 -17.77 -2.91
CA CYS A 251 -13.10 -17.18 -4.26
C CYS A 251 -13.64 -15.76 -4.41
N HIS A 252 -13.94 -15.03 -3.29
CA HIS A 252 -14.45 -13.66 -3.36
C HIS A 252 -13.45 -12.66 -3.93
N CYS A 253 -12.15 -12.98 -3.89
CA CYS A 253 -11.07 -12.13 -4.36
C CYS A 253 -10.55 -12.53 -5.74
N ALA A 254 -11.30 -13.35 -6.48
CA ALA A 254 -10.87 -13.84 -7.79
C ALA A 254 -10.70 -12.69 -8.81
N VAL A 255 -9.63 -12.81 -9.59
CA VAL A 255 -9.33 -12.02 -10.79
C VAL A 255 -9.09 -13.03 -11.90
N GLY A 256 -10.11 -13.30 -12.71
CA GLY A 256 -10.10 -14.45 -13.60
C GLY A 256 -9.94 -15.76 -12.82
N GLN A 257 -8.86 -16.47 -13.07
CA GLN A 257 -8.51 -17.72 -12.39
C GLN A 257 -7.59 -17.50 -11.17
N LEU A 258 -7.05 -16.29 -10.99
CA LEU A 258 -6.13 -15.95 -9.93
C LEU A 258 -6.88 -15.52 -8.66
N LEU A 259 -6.35 -15.87 -7.50
CA LEU A 259 -6.90 -15.48 -6.20
C LEU A 259 -6.00 -14.45 -5.54
N CYS A 260 -6.44 -13.20 -5.43
CA CYS A 260 -5.65 -12.10 -4.85
C CYS A 260 -5.10 -12.41 -3.46
N CYS A 261 -5.79 -13.23 -2.67
CA CYS A 261 -5.31 -13.56 -1.32
C CYS A 261 -4.19 -14.59 -1.29
N CYS A 262 -3.89 -15.26 -2.40
CA CYS A 262 -2.86 -16.31 -2.50
C CYS A 262 -1.77 -15.93 -3.50
N GLU A 263 -2.19 -15.53 -4.71
CA GLU A 263 -1.29 -15.25 -5.84
C GLU A 263 -1.01 -13.75 -5.99
N GLY A 264 -1.79 -12.90 -5.31
CA GLY A 264 -1.63 -11.46 -5.18
C GLY A 264 -1.41 -11.07 -3.72
N PRO A 265 -1.75 -9.85 -3.32
CA PRO A 265 -2.48 -8.82 -4.08
C PRO A 265 -1.61 -8.10 -5.10
N VAL A 266 -0.30 -8.31 -5.11
CA VAL A 266 0.63 -7.70 -6.04
C VAL A 266 0.82 -8.60 -7.25
N PHE A 267 0.52 -8.07 -8.43
CA PHE A 267 0.70 -8.77 -9.70
C PHE A 267 1.59 -7.94 -10.63
N SER A 268 2.37 -8.60 -11.50
CA SER A 268 2.93 -7.90 -12.64
C SER A 268 1.80 -7.54 -13.62
N TYR A 269 1.98 -6.45 -14.36
CA TYR A 269 1.00 -6.08 -15.39
C TYR A 269 0.88 -7.19 -16.46
N ARG A 270 1.99 -7.84 -16.80
CA ARG A 270 2.01 -8.98 -17.73
C ARG A 270 1.04 -10.08 -17.32
N ASP A 271 0.98 -10.43 -16.04
CA ASP A 271 0.16 -11.55 -15.54
C ASP A 271 -1.33 -11.28 -15.66
N ILE A 272 -1.74 -10.00 -15.60
CA ILE A 272 -3.15 -9.64 -15.47
C ILE A 272 -3.73 -8.85 -16.65
N LYS A 273 -2.87 -8.36 -17.58
CA LYS A 273 -3.30 -7.47 -18.68
C LYS A 273 -4.39 -8.07 -19.58
N ASN A 274 -4.41 -9.39 -19.74
CA ASN A 274 -5.36 -10.10 -20.59
C ASN A 274 -6.56 -10.68 -19.81
N ILE A 275 -6.65 -10.41 -18.50
CA ILE A 275 -7.75 -10.90 -17.67
C ILE A 275 -8.88 -9.86 -17.66
N PRO A 276 -10.07 -10.18 -18.19
CA PRO A 276 -11.19 -9.26 -18.19
C PRO A 276 -11.57 -8.82 -16.76
N GLY A 277 -11.68 -7.50 -16.55
CA GLY A 277 -12.05 -6.94 -15.24
C GLY A 277 -10.96 -7.00 -14.17
N ALA A 278 -9.70 -7.27 -14.53
CA ALA A 278 -8.58 -7.19 -13.61
C ALA A 278 -8.29 -5.75 -13.18
N LEU A 279 -8.49 -4.77 -14.09
CA LEU A 279 -8.21 -3.33 -13.92
C LEU A 279 -9.46 -2.48 -14.10
#